data_aaf8b76d2cfa359909d06086991c389b
#
_entry.id   aaf8b76d2cfa359909d06086991c389b
#
_cell.length_a   1.000
_cell.length_b   1.000
_cell.length_c   1.000
_cell.angle_alpha   90.00
_cell.angle_beta   90.00
_cell.angle_gamma   90.00
#
_symmetry.space_group_name_H-M   'P 1'
#
loop_
_entity.id
_entity.type
_entity.pdbx_description
1 polymer ?
#
loop_
_entity_poly.entity_id
_entity_poly.type
_entity_poly.pdbx_seq_one_letter_code
_entity_poly.pdbx_strand_id
1 'polypeptide(L)'
;MTTDDKGLVASGISVWAADGRSLVDDVTIRARAGHTLVIVGESGAGKSMLARTICALTPHSLRAQGRIALQGREYDIVRDSRAFKNLRGQGIVWLPQDPFTSLSPTQRCGDQIIAGQRLSQRDRRERIGERLREVGLPERVARAYPHELSGGMRQRVAIAAALDSSPAIFIADEPTTALDVTTQKEILDLLSDLRSIRGMALVLITHDLALAREYGDEVVVMRHGRVVESGSVEKVLSHPETPYTRELAAAEPRLDGPNPRPESPASTAHTELPLLVEARELVKVFRGHGRGGRHVAVDGVSVAIKPQESVGIVGESGSGKTTLARLIIGLEKADSGSVSINGVERGPRRTHVAGPPPIGIVFQNPYSALNPARSVGATLAEALRVGGREASEVAQLLQSVDLPASYADRYPARLSGGERQRVAIARALATHPQLLICDEAVSALDVSVQASVLELLLRLQRTEGFALLFITHDLAVARQMCDRMIVMKDGVIVEEGPTEDILHSPGQDYTRALLAAVPGQEGHDD
;
A
#
# COMPACT_ATOMS: atom_id res chain seq x y z
N MET A 1 -18.86 15.46 34.07
CA MET A 1 -18.67 14.45 33.04
C MET A 1 -17.18 14.20 32.96
N THR A 2 -16.74 13.04 33.41
CA THR A 2 -15.35 12.63 33.31
C THR A 2 -14.97 12.43 31.85
N THR A 3 -13.71 12.58 31.49
CA THR A 3 -13.18 12.38 30.11
C THR A 3 -13.54 11.01 29.52
N ASP A 4 -13.85 10.03 30.34
CA ASP A 4 -14.28 8.68 29.98
C ASP A 4 -15.70 8.63 29.36
N ASP A 5 -16.53 9.65 29.58
CA ASP A 5 -17.94 9.74 29.12
C ASP A 5 -18.09 10.15 27.64
N LYS A 6 -17.00 10.62 26.98
CA LYS A 6 -17.03 11.11 25.59
C LYS A 6 -16.52 10.09 24.55
N GLY A 7 -16.06 8.93 24.99
CA GLY A 7 -15.51 7.89 24.13
C GLY A 7 -16.55 6.96 23.50
N LEU A 8 -16.03 5.95 22.80
CA LEU A 8 -16.78 4.83 22.23
C LEU A 8 -16.45 3.55 23.00
N VAL A 9 -17.48 2.79 23.37
CA VAL A 9 -17.33 1.40 23.79
C VAL A 9 -18.21 0.54 22.91
N ALA A 10 -17.60 -0.36 22.13
CA ALA A 10 -18.30 -1.38 21.35
C ALA A 10 -18.12 -2.72 22.06
N SER A 11 -19.20 -3.35 22.51
CA SER A 11 -19.19 -4.54 23.35
C SER A 11 -19.89 -5.71 22.70
N GLY A 12 -19.25 -6.88 22.69
CA GLY A 12 -19.83 -8.12 22.21
C GLY A 12 -20.22 -8.07 20.72
N ILE A 13 -19.45 -7.34 19.90
CA ILE A 13 -19.75 -7.20 18.48
C ILE A 13 -19.49 -8.51 17.77
N SER A 14 -20.52 -9.07 17.15
CA SER A 14 -20.43 -10.26 16.33
C SER A 14 -21.14 -10.05 15.01
N VAL A 15 -20.55 -10.57 13.94
CA VAL A 15 -21.08 -10.46 12.56
C VAL A 15 -20.95 -11.79 11.85
N TRP A 16 -22.02 -12.23 11.21
CA TRP A 16 -22.09 -13.50 10.47
C TRP A 16 -22.52 -13.29 9.04
N ALA A 17 -21.93 -14.06 8.14
CA ALA A 17 -22.39 -14.22 6.77
C ALA A 17 -23.69 -15.06 6.71
N ALA A 18 -24.37 -15.04 5.57
CA ALA A 18 -25.62 -15.78 5.37
C ALA A 18 -25.45 -17.31 5.49
N ASP A 19 -24.24 -17.82 5.21
CA ASP A 19 -23.85 -19.23 5.35
C ASP A 19 -23.51 -19.63 6.81
N GLY A 20 -23.64 -18.70 7.77
CA GLY A 20 -23.34 -18.91 9.18
C GLY A 20 -21.86 -18.71 9.55
N ARG A 21 -20.99 -18.43 8.61
CA ARG A 21 -19.57 -18.16 8.88
C ARG A 21 -19.42 -16.86 9.68
N SER A 22 -18.68 -16.92 10.79
CA SER A 22 -18.35 -15.73 11.58
C SER A 22 -17.30 -14.88 10.87
N LEU A 23 -17.57 -13.59 10.75
CA LEU A 23 -16.66 -12.57 10.22
C LEU A 23 -16.05 -11.73 11.36
N VAL A 24 -16.81 -11.51 12.42
CA VAL A 24 -16.40 -10.88 13.68
C VAL A 24 -17.07 -11.68 14.79
N ASP A 25 -16.35 -12.02 15.85
CA ASP A 25 -16.79 -12.92 16.90
C ASP A 25 -16.47 -12.38 18.28
N ASP A 26 -17.49 -11.88 18.96
CA ASP A 26 -17.48 -11.37 20.35
C ASP A 26 -16.39 -10.31 20.61
N VAL A 27 -16.24 -9.36 19.70
CA VAL A 27 -15.23 -8.30 19.79
C VAL A 27 -15.70 -7.18 20.70
N THR A 28 -14.85 -6.83 21.67
CA THR A 28 -15.03 -5.65 22.53
C THR A 28 -13.83 -4.72 22.37
N ILE A 29 -14.11 -3.43 22.03
CA ILE A 29 -13.09 -2.38 21.92
C ILE A 29 -13.55 -1.10 22.63
N ARG A 30 -12.58 -0.31 23.03
CA ARG A 30 -12.82 1.02 23.63
C ARG A 30 -11.93 2.05 22.93
N ALA A 31 -12.51 3.15 22.47
CA ALA A 31 -11.78 4.31 21.96
C ALA A 31 -12.08 5.53 22.83
N ARG A 32 -11.04 6.10 23.44
CA ARG A 32 -11.14 7.24 24.35
C ARG A 32 -11.06 8.55 23.60
N ALA A 33 -11.82 9.55 24.03
CA ALA A 33 -11.74 10.90 23.47
C ALA A 33 -10.32 11.48 23.58
N GLY A 34 -9.82 12.07 22.51
CA GLY A 34 -8.46 12.62 22.44
C GLY A 34 -7.34 11.59 22.26
N HIS A 35 -7.67 10.28 22.15
CA HIS A 35 -6.71 9.19 21.97
C HIS A 35 -6.91 8.51 20.63
N THR A 36 -5.84 7.84 20.17
CA THR A 36 -5.86 6.98 18.99
C THR A 36 -5.89 5.51 19.41
N LEU A 37 -6.96 4.80 19.06
CA LEU A 37 -7.00 3.35 19.10
C LEU A 37 -6.59 2.80 17.75
N VAL A 38 -5.52 2.00 17.68
CA VAL A 38 -5.13 1.34 16.44
C VAL A 38 -5.66 -0.10 16.43
N ILE A 39 -6.24 -0.51 15.30
CA ILE A 39 -6.68 -1.89 15.08
C ILE A 39 -5.79 -2.50 13.98
N VAL A 40 -5.00 -3.51 14.34
CA VAL A 40 -4.08 -4.19 13.43
C VAL A 40 -4.44 -5.66 13.23
N GLY A 41 -3.91 -6.27 12.20
CA GLY A 41 -4.09 -7.69 11.87
C GLY A 41 -4.09 -7.92 10.36
N GLU A 42 -4.03 -9.16 9.92
CA GLU A 42 -4.03 -9.56 8.52
C GLU A 42 -5.31 -9.19 7.78
N SER A 43 -5.26 -9.20 6.43
CA SER A 43 -6.43 -9.07 5.58
C SER A 43 -7.44 -10.20 5.87
N GLY A 44 -8.70 -9.82 5.96
CA GLY A 44 -9.73 -10.79 6.37
C GLY A 44 -9.82 -11.04 7.88
N ALA A 45 -9.02 -10.39 8.73
CA ALA A 45 -9.14 -10.49 10.20
C ALA A 45 -10.44 -9.88 10.76
N GLY A 46 -11.25 -9.20 9.93
CA GLY A 46 -12.54 -8.64 10.33
C GLY A 46 -12.50 -7.13 10.67
N LYS A 47 -11.35 -6.45 10.58
CA LYS A 47 -11.14 -5.04 10.95
C LYS A 47 -12.16 -4.08 10.31
N SER A 48 -12.21 -4.05 8.98
CA SER A 48 -13.15 -3.19 8.23
C SER A 48 -14.61 -3.57 8.45
N MET A 49 -14.90 -4.85 8.73
CA MET A 49 -16.26 -5.30 9.06
C MET A 49 -16.67 -4.80 10.45
N LEU A 50 -15.77 -4.85 11.42
CA LEU A 50 -15.95 -4.27 12.75
C LEU A 50 -16.24 -2.76 12.63
N ALA A 51 -15.41 -2.01 11.89
CA ALA A 51 -15.60 -0.58 11.64
C ALA A 51 -16.96 -0.25 11.02
N ARG A 52 -17.34 -0.97 9.95
CA ARG A 52 -18.66 -0.81 9.30
C ARG A 52 -19.81 -1.09 10.27
N THR A 53 -19.68 -2.12 11.11
CA THR A 53 -20.70 -2.48 12.09
C THR A 53 -20.84 -1.39 13.15
N ILE A 54 -19.75 -0.86 13.67
CA ILE A 54 -19.73 0.27 14.61
C ILE A 54 -20.38 1.52 14.02
N CYS A 55 -20.22 1.73 12.70
CA CYS A 55 -20.83 2.85 11.96
C CYS A 55 -22.26 2.57 11.48
N ALA A 56 -22.92 1.49 11.91
CA ALA A 56 -24.23 1.06 11.42
C ALA A 56 -24.29 0.86 9.89
N LEU A 57 -23.18 0.48 9.28
CA LEU A 57 -23.03 0.24 7.83
C LEU A 57 -22.90 -1.25 7.49
N THR A 58 -23.33 -2.14 8.38
CA THR A 58 -23.36 -3.59 8.11
C THR A 58 -24.20 -3.87 6.87
N PRO A 59 -23.67 -4.60 5.86
CA PRO A 59 -24.44 -5.01 4.70
C PRO A 59 -25.71 -5.79 5.08
N HIS A 60 -26.81 -5.58 4.35
CA HIS A 60 -28.11 -6.25 4.63
C HIS A 60 -28.06 -7.78 4.50
N SER A 61 -27.08 -8.32 3.76
CA SER A 61 -26.84 -9.77 3.63
C SER A 61 -26.18 -10.39 4.86
N LEU A 62 -25.71 -9.59 5.82
CA LEU A 62 -25.02 -10.04 7.03
C LEU A 62 -25.91 -9.83 8.26
N ARG A 63 -25.67 -10.66 9.28
CA ARG A 63 -26.30 -10.50 10.59
C ARG A 63 -25.27 -9.92 11.54
N ALA A 64 -25.67 -8.95 12.36
CA ALA A 64 -24.80 -8.35 13.37
C ALA A 64 -25.55 -8.28 14.70
N GLN A 65 -24.79 -8.39 15.79
CA GLN A 65 -25.27 -8.14 17.17
C GLN A 65 -24.19 -7.42 17.97
N GLY A 66 -24.57 -6.90 19.12
CA GLY A 66 -23.70 -6.24 20.08
C GLY A 66 -24.28 -4.92 20.55
N ARG A 67 -23.50 -4.19 21.34
CA ARG A 67 -23.88 -2.92 21.94
C ARG A 67 -22.84 -1.86 21.66
N ILE A 68 -23.30 -0.64 21.44
CA ILE A 68 -22.48 0.54 21.23
C ILE A 68 -22.84 1.57 22.29
N ALA A 69 -21.90 1.91 23.15
CA ALA A 69 -22.04 3.05 24.03
C ALA A 69 -21.25 4.25 23.47
N LEU A 70 -21.92 5.37 23.28
CA LEU A 70 -21.37 6.61 22.76
C LEU A 70 -21.93 7.79 23.57
N GLN A 71 -21.04 8.64 24.09
CA GLN A 71 -21.42 9.85 24.85
C GLN A 71 -22.44 9.56 25.97
N GLY A 72 -22.23 8.48 26.72
CA GLY A 72 -23.08 8.08 27.85
C GLY A 72 -24.42 7.44 27.45
N ARG A 73 -24.66 7.20 26.16
CA ARG A 73 -25.85 6.48 25.66
C ARG A 73 -25.46 5.12 25.09
N GLU A 74 -26.19 4.09 25.49
CA GLU A 74 -26.02 2.74 24.98
C GLU A 74 -27.09 2.43 23.93
N TYR A 75 -26.68 1.74 22.85
CA TYR A 75 -27.49 1.31 21.73
C TYR A 75 -27.27 -0.17 21.49
N ASP A 76 -28.33 -0.95 21.47
CA ASP A 76 -28.30 -2.32 20.94
C ASP A 76 -28.42 -2.25 19.41
N ILE A 77 -27.46 -2.86 18.70
CA ILE A 77 -27.38 -2.78 17.22
C ILE A 77 -28.66 -3.27 16.55
N VAL A 78 -29.33 -4.26 17.13
CA VAL A 78 -30.57 -4.87 16.59
C VAL A 78 -31.82 -4.14 17.07
N ARG A 79 -31.96 -3.98 18.39
CA ARG A 79 -33.17 -3.40 19.01
C ARG A 79 -33.32 -1.92 18.71
N ASP A 80 -32.21 -1.18 18.80
CA ASP A 80 -32.19 0.27 18.63
C ASP A 80 -31.77 0.69 17.21
N SER A 81 -31.91 -0.17 16.21
CA SER A 81 -31.33 -0.01 14.88
C SER A 81 -31.63 1.34 14.21
N ARG A 82 -32.82 1.93 14.45
CA ARG A 82 -33.18 3.25 13.89
C ARG A 82 -32.42 4.38 14.58
N ALA A 83 -32.35 4.38 15.92
CA ALA A 83 -31.61 5.37 16.70
C ALA A 83 -30.11 5.25 16.44
N PHE A 84 -29.59 4.02 16.36
CA PHE A 84 -28.20 3.73 16.04
C PHE A 84 -27.81 4.23 14.65
N LYS A 85 -28.69 4.06 13.63
CA LYS A 85 -28.46 4.61 12.28
C LYS A 85 -28.35 6.13 12.26
N ASN A 86 -28.98 6.84 13.19
CA ASN A 86 -28.91 8.30 13.27
C ASN A 86 -27.56 8.82 13.80
N LEU A 87 -26.72 7.96 14.39
CA LEU A 87 -25.36 8.33 14.82
C LEU A 87 -24.43 8.57 13.63
N ARG A 88 -24.76 8.03 12.46
CA ARG A 88 -23.96 8.21 11.23
C ARG A 88 -23.88 9.66 10.84
N GLY A 89 -22.67 10.14 10.62
CA GLY A 89 -22.43 11.51 10.21
C GLY A 89 -22.66 12.56 11.29
N GLN A 90 -23.06 12.17 12.51
CA GLN A 90 -23.24 13.10 13.63
C GLN A 90 -22.36 12.75 14.83
N GLY A 91 -22.34 11.49 15.25
CA GLY A 91 -21.52 11.02 16.38
C GLY A 91 -20.31 10.20 15.94
N ILE A 92 -20.50 9.39 14.91
CA ILE A 92 -19.49 8.48 14.36
C ILE A 92 -19.40 8.72 12.86
N VAL A 93 -18.16 8.86 12.37
CA VAL A 93 -17.85 8.94 10.93
C VAL A 93 -16.81 7.88 10.58
N TRP A 94 -16.97 7.28 9.41
CA TRP A 94 -16.06 6.31 8.85
C TRP A 94 -15.48 6.82 7.54
N LEU A 95 -14.15 6.84 7.46
CA LEU A 95 -13.38 7.09 6.25
C LEU A 95 -12.94 5.73 5.69
N PRO A 96 -13.48 5.29 4.53
CA PRO A 96 -13.12 3.99 3.96
C PRO A 96 -11.74 4.02 3.31
N GLN A 97 -11.17 2.82 3.09
CA GLN A 97 -9.85 2.56 2.57
C GLN A 97 -9.54 3.25 1.24
N ASP A 98 -10.50 3.30 0.33
CA ASP A 98 -10.28 3.84 -1.02
C ASP A 98 -10.91 5.24 -1.18
N PRO A 99 -10.10 6.31 -1.30
CA PRO A 99 -10.60 7.66 -1.52
C PRO A 99 -11.27 7.84 -2.89
N PHE A 100 -10.99 6.96 -3.87
CA PHE A 100 -11.64 7.00 -5.18
C PHE A 100 -13.11 6.59 -5.10
N THR A 101 -13.45 5.67 -4.21
CA THR A 101 -14.83 5.23 -3.97
C THR A 101 -15.57 6.10 -2.95
N SER A 102 -14.84 6.88 -2.15
CA SER A 102 -15.41 7.77 -1.13
C SER A 102 -16.02 9.04 -1.71
N LEU A 103 -15.47 9.51 -2.83
CA LEU A 103 -15.89 10.74 -3.49
C LEU A 103 -16.61 10.44 -4.81
N SER A 104 -17.71 11.16 -5.07
CA SER A 104 -18.44 11.08 -6.35
C SER A 104 -17.62 11.72 -7.47
N PRO A 105 -17.27 10.99 -8.55
CA PRO A 105 -16.45 11.55 -9.64
C PRO A 105 -17.19 12.65 -10.43
N THR A 106 -18.51 12.74 -10.31
CA THR A 106 -19.37 13.66 -11.05
C THR A 106 -19.74 14.93 -10.28
N GLN A 107 -19.34 15.03 -9.01
CA GLN A 107 -19.61 16.19 -8.16
C GLN A 107 -18.31 16.94 -7.83
N ARG A 108 -18.41 18.27 -7.68
CA ARG A 108 -17.28 19.09 -7.27
C ARG A 108 -16.90 18.81 -5.81
N CYS A 109 -15.61 18.90 -5.50
CA CYS A 109 -15.11 18.60 -4.16
C CYS A 109 -15.75 19.47 -3.07
N GLY A 110 -15.95 20.76 -3.32
CA GLY A 110 -16.60 21.66 -2.36
C GLY A 110 -18.03 21.26 -2.03
N ASP A 111 -18.80 20.78 -3.01
CA ASP A 111 -20.17 20.33 -2.77
C ASP A 111 -20.22 19.05 -1.93
N GLN A 112 -19.24 18.18 -2.08
CA GLN A 112 -19.12 16.94 -1.32
C GLN A 112 -18.68 17.19 0.14
N ILE A 113 -17.81 18.18 0.38
CA ILE A 113 -17.37 18.54 1.73
C ILE A 113 -18.55 18.91 2.64
N ILE A 114 -19.57 19.57 2.09
CA ILE A 114 -20.73 20.04 2.85
C ILE A 114 -22.02 19.31 2.48
N ALA A 115 -21.96 18.09 1.92
CA ALA A 115 -23.11 17.34 1.37
C ALA A 115 -24.17 17.05 2.41
N GLY A 116 -24.23 17.20 3.54
CA GLY A 116 -25.28 17.01 4.55
C GLY A 116 -25.90 18.31 5.07
N GLN A 117 -25.38 19.45 4.65
CA GLN A 117 -25.72 20.74 5.25
C GLN A 117 -26.73 21.53 4.42
N ARG A 118 -27.72 22.13 5.11
CA ARG A 118 -28.67 23.09 4.52
C ARG A 118 -28.22 24.49 4.84
N LEU A 119 -27.32 25.06 4.00
CA LEU A 119 -26.69 26.35 4.19
C LEU A 119 -27.08 27.35 3.08
N SER A 120 -27.08 28.65 3.39
CA SER A 120 -27.16 29.70 2.36
C SER A 120 -25.93 29.65 1.44
N GLN A 121 -25.97 30.27 0.25
CA GLN A 121 -24.82 30.29 -0.67
C GLN A 121 -23.57 30.95 -0.05
N ARG A 122 -23.76 31.96 0.78
CA ARG A 122 -22.66 32.64 1.48
C ARG A 122 -22.01 31.72 2.51
N ASP A 123 -22.82 31.11 3.38
CA ASP A 123 -22.36 30.22 4.45
C ASP A 123 -21.70 28.96 3.86
N ARG A 124 -22.21 28.46 2.72
CA ARG A 124 -21.58 27.36 1.97
C ARG A 124 -20.13 27.67 1.56
N ARG A 125 -19.92 28.85 0.97
CA ARG A 125 -18.56 29.25 0.54
C ARG A 125 -17.62 29.38 1.73
N GLU A 126 -18.07 30.03 2.78
CA GLU A 126 -17.31 30.22 4.01
C GLU A 126 -16.94 28.87 4.63
N ARG A 127 -17.92 27.98 4.80
CA ARG A 127 -17.73 26.64 5.36
C ARG A 127 -16.77 25.78 4.54
N ILE A 128 -16.91 25.76 3.22
CA ILE A 128 -15.99 25.06 2.32
C ILE A 128 -14.57 25.60 2.49
N GLY A 129 -14.41 26.92 2.52
CA GLY A 129 -13.10 27.55 2.71
C GLY A 129 -12.47 27.19 4.06
N GLU A 130 -13.24 27.14 5.14
CA GLU A 130 -12.78 26.70 6.46
C GLU A 130 -12.29 25.25 6.41
N ARG A 131 -13.10 24.34 5.87
CA ARG A 131 -12.76 22.90 5.79
C ARG A 131 -11.53 22.65 4.92
N LEU A 132 -11.40 23.33 3.80
CA LEU A 132 -10.21 23.23 2.95
C LEU A 132 -8.94 23.71 3.67
N ARG A 133 -9.03 24.83 4.42
CA ARG A 133 -7.89 25.33 5.21
C ARG A 133 -7.49 24.37 6.32
N GLU A 134 -8.44 23.76 7.01
CA GLU A 134 -8.18 22.76 8.06
C GLU A 134 -7.38 21.54 7.54
N VAL A 135 -7.59 21.16 6.30
CA VAL A 135 -6.86 20.05 5.68
C VAL A 135 -5.70 20.48 4.77
N GLY A 136 -5.29 21.75 4.85
CA GLY A 136 -4.16 22.30 4.11
C GLY A 136 -4.37 22.34 2.58
N LEU A 137 -5.62 22.49 2.10
CA LEU A 137 -5.93 22.57 0.68
C LEU A 137 -6.26 24.00 0.24
N PRO A 138 -5.82 24.42 -0.96
CA PRO A 138 -6.14 25.74 -1.51
C PRO A 138 -7.62 25.81 -1.94
N GLU A 139 -8.22 27.01 -1.86
CA GLU A 139 -9.65 27.22 -2.16
C GLU A 139 -10.07 26.82 -3.58
N ARG A 140 -9.15 26.83 -4.56
CA ARG A 140 -9.43 26.37 -5.93
C ARG A 140 -9.93 24.92 -5.99
N VAL A 141 -9.56 24.08 -5.01
CA VAL A 141 -9.98 22.68 -4.91
C VAL A 141 -11.50 22.55 -4.76
N ALA A 142 -12.17 23.55 -4.18
CA ALA A 142 -13.63 23.55 -4.09
C ALA A 142 -14.33 23.38 -5.44
N ARG A 143 -13.73 23.89 -6.52
CA ARG A 143 -14.30 23.83 -7.89
C ARG A 143 -13.82 22.65 -8.71
N ALA A 144 -12.78 21.95 -8.25
CA ALA A 144 -12.21 20.78 -8.91
C ALA A 144 -13.11 19.55 -8.72
N TYR A 145 -12.99 18.61 -9.66
CA TYR A 145 -13.54 17.26 -9.53
C TYR A 145 -12.49 16.32 -8.95
N PRO A 146 -12.87 15.21 -8.30
CA PRO A 146 -11.91 14.28 -7.71
C PRO A 146 -10.84 13.75 -8.67
N HIS A 147 -11.19 13.53 -9.94
CA HIS A 147 -10.26 13.04 -10.96
C HIS A 147 -9.20 14.07 -11.39
N GLU A 148 -9.35 15.34 -11.04
CA GLU A 148 -8.39 16.42 -11.31
C GLU A 148 -7.36 16.58 -10.19
N LEU A 149 -7.48 15.80 -9.09
CA LEU A 149 -6.65 15.90 -7.89
C LEU A 149 -5.65 14.74 -7.78
N SER A 150 -4.52 14.98 -7.12
CA SER A 150 -3.60 13.91 -6.70
C SER A 150 -4.25 12.99 -5.65
N GLY A 151 -3.65 11.83 -5.37
CA GLY A 151 -4.12 10.88 -4.35
C GLY A 151 -4.25 11.55 -2.98
N GLY A 152 -3.20 12.20 -2.50
CA GLY A 152 -3.18 12.89 -1.21
C GLY A 152 -4.18 14.05 -1.13
N MET A 153 -4.35 14.83 -2.21
CA MET A 153 -5.38 15.89 -2.25
C MET A 153 -6.79 15.32 -2.16
N ARG A 154 -7.08 14.20 -2.84
CA ARG A 154 -8.38 13.49 -2.73
C ARG A 154 -8.63 13.01 -1.31
N GLN A 155 -7.60 12.43 -0.68
CA GLN A 155 -7.69 11.97 0.71
C GLN A 155 -8.00 13.12 1.66
N ARG A 156 -7.32 14.26 1.51
CA ARG A 156 -7.60 15.47 2.30
C ARG A 156 -9.02 16.00 2.09
N VAL A 157 -9.56 15.95 0.86
CA VAL A 157 -10.97 16.30 0.59
C VAL A 157 -11.93 15.31 1.28
N ALA A 158 -11.65 14.01 1.24
CA ALA A 158 -12.47 13.00 1.92
C ALA A 158 -12.44 13.19 3.45
N ILE A 159 -11.30 13.50 4.04
CA ILE A 159 -11.15 13.86 5.46
C ILE A 159 -11.95 15.12 5.78
N ALA A 160 -11.86 16.17 4.96
CA ALA A 160 -12.62 17.41 5.16
C ALA A 160 -14.14 17.16 5.15
N ALA A 161 -14.62 16.34 4.22
CA ALA A 161 -16.03 15.94 4.13
C ALA A 161 -16.48 15.13 5.36
N ALA A 162 -15.65 14.20 5.81
CA ALA A 162 -15.92 13.39 6.99
C ALA A 162 -15.96 14.22 8.28
N LEU A 163 -15.12 15.24 8.38
CA LEU A 163 -15.01 16.11 9.57
C LEU A 163 -16.02 17.25 9.60
N ASP A 164 -16.77 17.51 8.54
CA ASP A 164 -17.72 18.63 8.51
C ASP A 164 -18.84 18.53 9.55
N SER A 165 -19.23 17.31 9.91
CA SER A 165 -20.20 17.02 10.96
C SER A 165 -19.66 17.16 12.40
N SER A 166 -18.35 17.39 12.59
CA SER A 166 -17.68 17.43 13.90
C SER A 166 -17.95 16.17 14.75
N PRO A 167 -17.58 14.97 14.26
CA PRO A 167 -17.88 13.71 14.93
C PRO A 167 -17.10 13.57 16.24
N ALA A 168 -17.69 12.85 17.21
CA ALA A 168 -16.99 12.46 18.44
C ALA A 168 -15.97 11.34 18.18
N ILE A 169 -16.30 10.46 17.22
CA ILE A 169 -15.48 9.30 16.84
C ILE A 169 -15.22 9.36 15.34
N PHE A 170 -13.95 9.32 14.98
CA PHE A 170 -13.48 9.23 13.60
C PHE A 170 -12.80 7.88 13.38
N ILE A 171 -13.36 7.05 12.50
CA ILE A 171 -12.79 5.74 12.14
C ILE A 171 -12.16 5.88 10.77
N ALA A 172 -10.83 5.74 10.69
CA ALA A 172 -10.06 5.76 9.46
C ALA A 172 -9.63 4.31 9.11
N ASP A 173 -10.19 3.77 8.04
CA ASP A 173 -9.92 2.41 7.59
C ASP A 173 -8.84 2.45 6.50
N GLU A 174 -7.61 2.16 6.87
CA GLU A 174 -6.41 2.24 6.01
C GLU A 174 -6.32 3.55 5.21
N PRO A 175 -6.30 4.71 5.88
CA PRO A 175 -6.47 6.02 5.22
C PRO A 175 -5.33 6.41 4.30
N THR A 176 -4.23 5.68 4.31
CA THR A 176 -3.00 5.99 3.56
C THR A 176 -2.64 4.92 2.53
N THR A 177 -3.48 3.90 2.34
CA THR A 177 -3.27 2.87 1.31
C THR A 177 -3.13 3.52 -0.07
N ALA A 178 -2.12 3.09 -0.83
CA ALA A 178 -1.76 3.61 -2.16
C ALA A 178 -1.23 5.07 -2.18
N LEU A 179 -0.79 5.60 -1.05
CA LEU A 179 -0.02 6.84 -0.96
C LEU A 179 1.48 6.53 -0.79
N ASP A 180 2.33 7.43 -1.24
CA ASP A 180 3.75 7.36 -0.93
C ASP A 180 4.03 7.76 0.53
N VAL A 181 5.21 7.38 1.05
CA VAL A 181 5.59 7.51 2.46
C VAL A 181 5.47 8.95 2.95
N THR A 182 5.89 9.93 2.15
CA THR A 182 5.82 11.36 2.50
C THR A 182 4.37 11.83 2.63
N THR A 183 3.54 11.53 1.63
CA THR A 183 2.09 11.87 1.66
C THR A 183 1.37 11.10 2.77
N GLN A 184 1.75 9.84 3.04
CA GLN A 184 1.22 9.04 4.13
C GLN A 184 1.46 9.71 5.49
N LYS A 185 2.71 10.11 5.76
CA LYS A 185 3.07 10.85 6.98
C LYS A 185 2.24 12.12 7.13
N GLU A 186 2.19 12.96 6.09
CA GLU A 186 1.41 14.20 6.11
C GLU A 186 -0.09 14.00 6.44
N ILE A 187 -0.70 12.90 5.95
CA ILE A 187 -2.11 12.59 6.22
C ILE A 187 -2.30 12.12 7.66
N LEU A 188 -1.40 11.32 8.20
CA LEU A 188 -1.48 10.82 9.57
C LEU A 188 -1.18 11.93 10.59
N ASP A 189 -0.20 12.79 10.32
CA ASP A 189 0.07 13.99 11.12
C ASP A 189 -1.17 14.89 11.16
N LEU A 190 -1.80 15.16 9.99
CA LEU A 190 -3.04 15.92 9.91
C LEU A 190 -4.16 15.28 10.76
N LEU A 191 -4.36 13.97 10.71
CA LEU A 191 -5.38 13.28 11.52
C LEU A 191 -5.08 13.38 13.02
N SER A 192 -3.81 13.26 13.42
CA SER A 192 -3.36 13.40 14.79
C SER A 192 -3.60 14.83 15.33
N ASP A 193 -3.27 15.84 14.53
CA ASP A 193 -3.52 17.24 14.87
C ASP A 193 -5.02 17.52 15.03
N LEU A 194 -5.83 17.07 14.07
CA LEU A 194 -7.28 17.24 14.10
C LEU A 194 -7.92 16.49 15.28
N ARG A 195 -7.41 15.29 15.63
CA ARG A 195 -7.81 14.57 16.86
C ARG A 195 -7.57 15.43 18.08
N SER A 196 -6.38 16.01 18.20
CA SER A 196 -5.98 16.81 19.36
C SER A 196 -6.78 18.11 19.44
N ILE A 197 -6.92 18.85 18.35
CA ILE A 197 -7.65 20.13 18.29
C ILE A 197 -9.14 19.93 18.59
N ARG A 198 -9.76 18.87 18.10
CA ARG A 198 -11.20 18.64 18.24
C ARG A 198 -11.57 17.78 19.45
N GLY A 199 -10.59 17.15 20.10
CA GLY A 199 -10.80 16.23 21.23
C GLY A 199 -11.61 14.99 20.85
N MET A 200 -11.62 14.60 19.58
CA MET A 200 -12.31 13.39 19.10
C MET A 200 -11.49 12.13 19.40
N ALA A 201 -12.14 10.96 19.45
CA ALA A 201 -11.42 9.69 19.43
C ALA A 201 -11.11 9.32 17.97
N LEU A 202 -9.87 8.91 17.72
CA LEU A 202 -9.44 8.37 16.43
C LEU A 202 -9.34 6.84 16.53
N VAL A 203 -10.02 6.11 15.64
CA VAL A 203 -9.81 4.69 15.46
C VAL A 203 -9.10 4.51 14.13
N LEU A 204 -7.83 4.14 14.16
CA LEU A 204 -7.01 3.92 12.98
C LEU A 204 -6.92 2.43 12.70
N ILE A 205 -7.39 2.00 11.54
CA ILE A 205 -7.21 0.63 11.07
C ILE A 205 -6.04 0.63 10.10
N THR A 206 -5.08 -0.24 10.36
CA THR A 206 -3.91 -0.41 9.49
C THR A 206 -3.39 -1.85 9.57
N HIS A 207 -2.63 -2.26 8.59
CA HIS A 207 -1.82 -3.48 8.63
C HIS A 207 -0.34 -3.17 8.95
N ASP A 208 0.03 -1.90 9.02
CA ASP A 208 1.39 -1.41 9.27
C ASP A 208 1.59 -1.17 10.78
N LEU A 209 2.52 -1.93 11.38
CA LEU A 209 2.83 -1.83 12.81
C LEU A 209 3.69 -0.62 13.15
N ALA A 210 4.50 -0.14 12.21
CA ALA A 210 5.29 1.08 12.41
C ALA A 210 4.38 2.29 12.59
N LEU A 211 3.31 2.39 11.77
CA LEU A 211 2.26 3.40 11.97
C LEU A 211 1.53 3.25 13.31
N ALA A 212 1.28 2.00 13.73
CA ALA A 212 0.66 1.76 15.02
C ALA A 212 1.54 2.25 16.18
N ARG A 213 2.87 2.10 16.07
CA ARG A 213 3.83 2.61 17.09
C ARG A 213 3.88 4.14 17.11
N GLU A 214 3.89 4.78 15.95
CA GLU A 214 4.08 6.23 15.84
C GLU A 214 2.81 7.01 16.24
N TYR A 215 1.62 6.54 15.82
CA TYR A 215 0.37 7.29 15.96
C TYR A 215 -0.60 6.73 17.00
N GLY A 216 -0.36 5.52 17.54
CA GLY A 216 -1.28 4.84 18.45
C GLY A 216 -0.99 5.08 19.93
N ASP A 217 -2.02 5.27 20.71
CA ASP A 217 -1.96 5.20 22.18
C ASP A 217 -2.25 3.77 22.67
N GLU A 218 -3.29 3.15 22.11
CA GLU A 218 -3.72 1.78 22.39
C GLU A 218 -3.81 0.97 21.10
N VAL A 219 -3.57 -0.32 21.16
CA VAL A 219 -3.65 -1.22 20.02
C VAL A 219 -4.53 -2.44 20.33
N VAL A 220 -5.28 -2.85 19.33
CA VAL A 220 -6.06 -4.10 19.30
C VAL A 220 -5.56 -4.93 18.13
N VAL A 221 -5.05 -6.11 18.41
CA VAL A 221 -4.61 -7.09 17.42
C VAL A 221 -5.74 -8.06 17.13
N MET A 222 -6.18 -8.13 15.86
CA MET A 222 -7.26 -9.00 15.42
C MET A 222 -6.76 -10.14 14.54
N ARG A 223 -7.32 -11.34 14.76
CA ARG A 223 -7.11 -12.53 13.92
C ARG A 223 -8.42 -13.32 13.82
N HIS A 224 -8.80 -13.72 12.60
CA HIS A 224 -9.99 -14.55 12.35
C HIS A 224 -11.28 -14.05 13.05
N GLY A 225 -11.51 -12.74 13.01
CA GLY A 225 -12.69 -12.10 13.58
C GLY A 225 -12.64 -11.87 15.10
N ARG A 226 -11.57 -12.22 15.78
CA ARG A 226 -11.42 -12.09 17.24
C ARG A 226 -10.28 -11.17 17.61
N VAL A 227 -10.38 -10.55 18.78
CA VAL A 227 -9.25 -9.89 19.43
C VAL A 227 -8.34 -10.95 20.06
N VAL A 228 -7.08 -10.95 19.67
CA VAL A 228 -6.07 -11.88 20.21
C VAL A 228 -5.19 -11.22 21.27
N GLU A 229 -4.98 -9.90 21.15
CA GLU A 229 -4.21 -9.13 22.12
C GLU A 229 -4.65 -7.66 22.08
N SER A 230 -4.61 -6.97 23.23
CA SER A 230 -4.92 -5.53 23.31
C SER A 230 -4.23 -4.88 24.51
N GLY A 231 -3.91 -3.59 24.38
CA GLY A 231 -3.26 -2.83 25.44
C GLY A 231 -2.64 -1.54 24.92
N SER A 232 -1.73 -0.94 25.70
CA SER A 232 -0.91 0.16 25.19
C SER A 232 -0.01 -0.33 24.04
N VAL A 233 0.22 0.54 23.07
CA VAL A 233 1.06 0.23 21.90
C VAL A 233 2.44 -0.30 22.33
N GLU A 234 3.09 0.39 23.29
CA GLU A 234 4.39 -0.02 23.80
C GLU A 234 4.38 -1.45 24.36
N LYS A 235 3.37 -1.81 25.20
CA LYS A 235 3.27 -3.14 25.78
C LYS A 235 3.08 -4.21 24.71
N VAL A 236 2.11 -4.04 23.83
CA VAL A 236 1.67 -5.07 22.89
C VAL A 236 2.68 -5.26 21.75
N LEU A 237 3.27 -4.17 21.23
CA LEU A 237 4.16 -4.26 20.06
C LEU A 237 5.64 -4.44 20.44
N SER A 238 6.07 -4.03 21.65
CA SER A 238 7.45 -4.24 22.12
C SER A 238 7.60 -5.51 22.94
N HIS A 239 6.54 -5.94 23.63
CA HIS A 239 6.53 -7.14 24.50
C HIS A 239 5.30 -8.02 24.22
N PRO A 240 5.13 -8.53 22.99
CA PRO A 240 3.95 -9.29 22.60
C PRO A 240 3.81 -10.59 23.40
N GLU A 241 2.63 -10.80 23.99
CA GLU A 241 2.32 -11.98 24.80
C GLU A 241 1.88 -13.17 23.94
N THR A 242 1.13 -12.92 22.84
CA THR A 242 0.63 -13.99 21.98
C THR A 242 1.61 -14.40 20.89
N PRO A 243 1.63 -15.69 20.48
CA PRO A 243 2.47 -16.13 19.37
C PRO A 243 2.20 -15.36 18.08
N TYR A 244 0.93 -15.08 17.79
CA TYR A 244 0.54 -14.36 16.56
C TYR A 244 1.06 -12.92 16.53
N THR A 245 0.96 -12.18 17.65
CA THR A 245 1.49 -10.81 17.71
C THR A 245 3.02 -10.81 17.56
N ARG A 246 3.71 -11.83 18.10
CA ARG A 246 5.14 -12.02 17.91
C ARG A 246 5.51 -12.28 16.46
N GLU A 247 4.77 -13.16 15.78
CA GLU A 247 4.96 -13.43 14.34
C GLU A 247 4.74 -12.16 13.51
N LEU A 248 3.68 -11.41 13.82
CA LEU A 248 3.36 -10.18 13.12
C LEU A 248 4.44 -9.11 13.31
N ALA A 249 4.93 -8.93 14.55
CA ALA A 249 6.00 -7.98 14.85
C ALA A 249 7.36 -8.40 14.24
N ALA A 250 7.64 -9.70 14.16
CA ALA A 250 8.86 -10.20 13.55
C ALA A 250 8.85 -10.12 12.01
N ALA A 251 7.66 -10.12 11.39
CA ALA A 251 7.50 -10.02 9.94
C ALA A 251 7.63 -8.58 9.40
N GLU A 252 7.64 -7.58 10.29
CA GLU A 252 7.72 -6.17 9.92
C GLU A 252 9.10 -5.83 9.33
N PRO A 253 9.18 -5.27 8.11
CA PRO A 253 10.42 -4.75 7.56
C PRO A 253 10.93 -3.58 8.41
N ARG A 254 12.24 -3.56 8.73
CA ARG A 254 12.84 -2.53 9.58
C ARG A 254 14.07 -1.92 8.91
N LEU A 255 14.25 -0.62 9.10
CA LEU A 255 15.48 0.07 8.67
C LEU A 255 16.61 -0.11 9.68
N ASP A 256 16.29 -0.29 10.96
CA ASP A 256 17.23 -0.58 12.04
C ASP A 256 17.35 -2.12 12.22
N GLY A 257 18.49 -2.58 12.64
CA GLY A 257 18.77 -4.00 12.89
C GLY A 257 19.71 -4.65 11.87
N PRO A 258 20.02 -5.94 12.05
CA PRO A 258 20.96 -6.63 11.18
C PRO A 258 20.41 -6.69 9.74
N ASN A 259 21.29 -6.43 8.76
CA ASN A 259 20.94 -6.58 7.35
C ASN A 259 20.56 -8.06 7.09
N PRO A 260 19.34 -8.37 6.64
CA PRO A 260 18.92 -9.74 6.35
C PRO A 260 19.64 -10.34 5.12
N ARG A 261 20.28 -9.50 4.31
CA ARG A 261 21.17 -9.96 3.23
C ARG A 261 22.59 -10.09 3.78
N PRO A 262 23.17 -11.30 3.81
CA PRO A 262 24.61 -11.44 4.01
C PRO A 262 25.29 -10.66 2.89
N GLU A 263 26.40 -9.97 3.21
CA GLU A 263 27.22 -9.29 2.21
C GLU A 263 27.37 -10.19 0.99
N SER A 264 26.77 -9.79 -0.11
CA SER A 264 26.85 -10.58 -1.33
C SER A 264 28.32 -10.58 -1.77
N PRO A 265 28.93 -11.74 -2.07
CA PRO A 265 30.28 -11.76 -2.67
C PRO A 265 30.32 -10.94 -3.97
N ALA A 266 29.18 -10.56 -4.48
CA ALA A 266 28.99 -9.74 -5.67
C ALA A 266 29.54 -8.31 -5.55
N SER A 267 29.65 -7.73 -4.36
CA SER A 267 30.16 -6.36 -4.19
C SER A 267 31.63 -6.23 -4.57
N THR A 268 32.43 -7.29 -4.44
CA THR A 268 33.90 -7.23 -4.69
C THR A 268 34.34 -7.94 -5.97
N ALA A 269 33.55 -8.84 -6.56
CA ALA A 269 33.96 -9.70 -7.67
C ALA A 269 33.42 -9.33 -9.05
N HIS A 270 32.43 -8.40 -9.16
CA HIS A 270 31.71 -8.16 -10.43
C HIS A 270 32.18 -6.95 -11.24
N THR A 271 33.37 -6.43 -11.01
CA THR A 271 33.89 -5.25 -11.73
C THR A 271 34.13 -5.51 -13.24
N GLU A 272 34.23 -6.77 -13.65
CA GLU A 272 34.57 -7.16 -15.05
C GLU A 272 33.43 -7.84 -15.83
N LEU A 273 32.26 -8.09 -15.20
CA LEU A 273 31.16 -8.74 -15.95
C LEU A 273 30.47 -7.76 -16.89
N PRO A 274 30.13 -8.20 -18.13
CA PRO A 274 29.36 -7.38 -19.04
C PRO A 274 27.98 -7.04 -18.45
N LEU A 275 27.51 -5.81 -18.70
CA LEU A 275 26.20 -5.36 -18.22
C LEU A 275 25.08 -6.21 -18.82
N LEU A 276 24.15 -6.62 -17.98
CA LEU A 276 22.92 -7.30 -18.41
C LEU A 276 21.97 -6.29 -19.07
N VAL A 277 21.74 -5.15 -18.41
CA VAL A 277 20.93 -4.05 -18.93
C VAL A 277 21.74 -2.76 -18.83
N GLU A 278 21.70 -1.99 -19.90
CA GLU A 278 22.23 -0.64 -19.94
C GLU A 278 21.21 0.29 -20.61
N ALA A 279 20.63 1.18 -19.81
CA ALA A 279 19.77 2.26 -20.24
C ALA A 279 20.58 3.55 -20.24
N ARG A 280 20.57 4.33 -21.34
CA ARG A 280 21.35 5.56 -21.49
C ARG A 280 20.45 6.71 -21.87
N GLU A 281 20.51 7.79 -21.07
CA GLU A 281 19.86 9.10 -21.34
C GLU A 281 18.38 8.96 -21.76
N LEU A 282 17.63 8.11 -21.02
CA LEU A 282 16.23 7.85 -21.34
C LEU A 282 15.38 9.08 -21.05
N VAL A 283 14.57 9.49 -22.02
CA VAL A 283 13.58 10.55 -21.88
C VAL A 283 12.21 10.02 -22.28
N LYS A 284 11.19 10.33 -21.46
CA LYS A 284 9.80 10.05 -21.77
C LYS A 284 8.90 11.20 -21.37
N VAL A 285 8.13 11.70 -22.34
CA VAL A 285 7.18 12.80 -22.16
C VAL A 285 5.78 12.33 -22.51
N PHE A 286 4.86 12.40 -21.57
CA PHE A 286 3.44 12.19 -21.85
C PHE A 286 2.75 13.51 -22.18
N ARG A 287 1.86 13.47 -23.19
CA ARG A 287 1.04 14.62 -23.58
C ARG A 287 -0.32 14.48 -22.90
N GLY A 288 -0.70 15.45 -22.08
CA GLY A 288 -2.03 15.51 -21.49
C GLY A 288 -3.12 15.71 -22.54
N HIS A 289 -4.32 15.17 -22.32
CA HIS A 289 -5.47 15.42 -23.17
C HIS A 289 -6.03 16.84 -22.91
N GLY A 290 -6.26 17.62 -23.94
CA GLY A 290 -6.80 18.99 -23.88
C GLY A 290 -5.71 20.05 -23.65
N ARG A 291 -6.03 21.08 -22.84
CA ARG A 291 -5.09 22.15 -22.43
C ARG A 291 -4.07 21.67 -21.39
N GLY A 292 -4.00 20.37 -21.09
CA GLY A 292 -3.02 19.75 -20.19
C GLY A 292 -1.60 19.85 -20.75
N GLY A 293 -0.69 20.32 -19.92
CA GLY A 293 0.72 20.51 -20.28
C GLY A 293 1.44 19.19 -20.61
N ARG A 294 2.65 19.30 -21.10
CA ARG A 294 3.61 18.18 -21.24
C ARG A 294 4.05 17.77 -19.83
N HIS A 295 3.98 16.46 -19.55
CA HIS A 295 4.52 15.86 -18.33
C HIS A 295 5.74 15.02 -18.68
N VAL A 296 6.90 15.42 -18.18
CA VAL A 296 8.15 14.67 -18.35
C VAL A 296 8.18 13.61 -17.24
N ALA A 297 7.99 12.37 -17.61
CA ALA A 297 7.94 11.26 -16.64
C ALA A 297 9.33 10.64 -16.39
N VAL A 298 10.24 10.73 -17.37
CA VAL A 298 11.66 10.33 -17.24
C VAL A 298 12.46 11.35 -18.02
N ASP A 299 13.54 11.90 -17.43
CA ASP A 299 14.33 12.99 -17.99
C ASP A 299 15.83 12.68 -17.88
N GLY A 300 16.44 12.20 -18.96
CA GLY A 300 17.87 11.94 -19.05
C GLY A 300 18.38 10.82 -18.12
N VAL A 301 17.53 9.84 -17.80
CA VAL A 301 17.88 8.77 -16.84
C VAL A 301 18.77 7.71 -17.50
N SER A 302 19.90 7.40 -16.81
CA SER A 302 20.79 6.30 -17.18
C SER A 302 20.90 5.30 -16.05
N VAL A 303 20.72 4.00 -16.36
CA VAL A 303 20.77 2.89 -15.37
C VAL A 303 21.51 1.71 -15.97
N ALA A 304 22.43 1.14 -15.20
CA ALA A 304 23.15 -0.08 -15.54
C ALA A 304 22.82 -1.17 -14.52
N ILE A 305 22.54 -2.40 -14.98
CA ILE A 305 22.25 -3.56 -14.12
C ILE A 305 23.20 -4.69 -14.51
N LYS A 306 23.90 -5.25 -13.53
CA LYS A 306 24.80 -6.40 -13.71
C LYS A 306 24.03 -7.72 -13.57
N PRO A 307 24.55 -8.84 -14.11
CA PRO A 307 24.00 -10.15 -13.83
C PRO A 307 23.93 -10.44 -12.33
N GLN A 308 22.82 -11.03 -11.87
CA GLN A 308 22.57 -11.42 -10.48
C GLN A 308 22.51 -10.26 -9.47
N GLU A 309 22.69 -9.01 -9.90
CA GLU A 309 22.56 -7.82 -9.05
C GLU A 309 21.09 -7.55 -8.70
N SER A 310 20.84 -7.09 -7.46
CA SER A 310 19.55 -6.55 -7.04
C SER A 310 19.63 -5.03 -6.94
N VAL A 311 18.89 -4.36 -7.79
CA VAL A 311 18.82 -2.89 -7.83
C VAL A 311 17.43 -2.44 -7.37
N GLY A 312 17.39 -1.60 -6.34
CA GLY A 312 16.18 -0.95 -5.86
C GLY A 312 15.95 0.39 -6.56
N ILE A 313 14.71 0.67 -6.96
CA ILE A 313 14.30 2.02 -7.36
C ILE A 313 13.27 2.51 -6.38
N VAL A 314 13.58 3.59 -5.66
CA VAL A 314 12.72 4.19 -4.64
C VAL A 314 12.39 5.65 -4.97
N GLY A 315 11.35 6.20 -4.34
CA GLY A 315 10.89 7.57 -4.50
C GLY A 315 9.37 7.70 -4.41
N GLU A 316 8.87 8.93 -4.39
CA GLU A 316 7.43 9.23 -4.28
C GLU A 316 6.62 8.72 -5.47
N SER A 317 5.28 8.67 -5.29
CA SER A 317 4.35 8.36 -6.37
C SER A 317 4.46 9.39 -7.48
N GLY A 318 4.57 8.92 -8.73
CA GLY A 318 4.76 9.82 -9.89
C GLY A 318 6.21 10.23 -10.17
N SER A 319 7.21 9.78 -9.40
CA SER A 319 8.63 10.09 -9.67
C SER A 319 9.21 9.45 -10.93
N GLY A 320 8.46 8.59 -11.63
CA GLY A 320 8.88 8.00 -12.91
C GLY A 320 9.33 6.54 -12.85
N LYS A 321 9.37 5.89 -11.68
CA LYS A 321 9.86 4.51 -11.45
C LYS A 321 9.23 3.46 -12.39
N THR A 322 7.90 3.36 -12.36
CA THR A 322 7.14 2.44 -13.24
C THR A 322 7.34 2.76 -14.72
N THR A 323 7.47 4.06 -15.08
CA THR A 323 7.74 4.46 -16.47
C THR A 323 9.12 3.99 -16.89
N LEU A 324 10.14 4.16 -16.06
CA LEU A 324 11.50 3.68 -16.30
C LEU A 324 11.53 2.16 -16.50
N ALA A 325 10.86 1.39 -15.65
CA ALA A 325 10.74 -0.06 -15.81
C ALA A 325 10.09 -0.45 -17.15
N ARG A 326 9.01 0.24 -17.55
CA ARG A 326 8.32 0.00 -18.82
C ARG A 326 9.17 0.37 -20.04
N LEU A 327 10.03 1.38 -19.93
CA LEU A 327 11.01 1.72 -20.97
C LEU A 327 12.07 0.62 -21.09
N ILE A 328 12.61 0.12 -19.97
CA ILE A 328 13.62 -0.94 -19.96
C ILE A 328 13.09 -2.23 -20.60
N ILE A 329 11.87 -2.64 -20.27
CA ILE A 329 11.25 -3.86 -20.83
C ILE A 329 10.74 -3.66 -22.28
N GLY A 330 10.62 -2.40 -22.73
CA GLY A 330 10.13 -2.05 -24.06
C GLY A 330 8.59 -2.05 -24.17
N LEU A 331 7.85 -1.99 -23.05
CA LEU A 331 6.39 -1.78 -23.03
C LEU A 331 6.02 -0.34 -23.36
N GLU A 332 6.90 0.61 -23.04
CA GLU A 332 6.83 2.00 -23.45
C GLU A 332 8.00 2.34 -24.37
N LYS A 333 7.74 3.27 -25.29
CA LYS A 333 8.78 3.77 -26.21
C LYS A 333 9.39 5.04 -25.62
N ALA A 334 10.72 5.07 -25.51
CA ALA A 334 11.44 6.30 -25.15
C ALA A 334 11.31 7.35 -26.28
N ASP A 335 11.25 8.62 -25.90
CA ASP A 335 11.31 9.74 -26.84
C ASP A 335 12.75 10.03 -27.26
N SER A 336 13.73 9.81 -26.35
CA SER A 336 15.18 9.78 -26.64
C SER A 336 15.90 8.81 -25.70
N GLY A 337 17.17 8.54 -26.01
CA GLY A 337 17.98 7.56 -25.30
C GLY A 337 17.87 6.15 -25.90
N SER A 338 18.57 5.20 -25.30
CA SER A 338 18.60 3.81 -25.77
C SER A 338 18.62 2.83 -24.60
N VAL A 339 18.17 1.60 -24.86
CA VAL A 339 18.28 0.47 -23.91
C VAL A 339 19.01 -0.67 -24.63
N SER A 340 20.07 -1.19 -24.03
CA SER A 340 20.70 -2.43 -24.48
C SER A 340 20.50 -3.54 -23.44
N ILE A 341 20.28 -4.77 -23.92
CA ILE A 341 20.16 -5.97 -23.10
C ILE A 341 21.15 -6.99 -23.64
N ASN A 342 22.06 -7.49 -22.81
CA ASN A 342 23.18 -8.32 -23.24
C ASN A 342 24.00 -7.69 -24.37
N GLY A 343 24.22 -6.37 -24.34
CA GLY A 343 24.92 -5.62 -25.39
C GLY A 343 24.15 -5.44 -26.69
N VAL A 344 22.92 -5.94 -26.79
CA VAL A 344 22.05 -5.76 -27.97
C VAL A 344 21.14 -4.56 -27.76
N GLU A 345 21.34 -3.51 -28.56
CA GLU A 345 20.55 -2.29 -28.49
C GLU A 345 19.11 -2.53 -28.94
N ARG A 346 18.16 -2.07 -28.15
CA ARG A 346 16.72 -2.04 -28.45
C ARG A 346 16.31 -0.60 -28.69
N GLY A 347 16.50 -0.15 -29.93
CA GLY A 347 16.16 1.21 -30.35
C GLY A 347 14.66 1.42 -30.59
N PRO A 348 14.24 2.69 -30.82
CA PRO A 348 12.85 3.07 -31.07
C PRO A 348 12.26 2.46 -32.38
N ARG A 349 13.07 1.93 -33.25
CA ARG A 349 12.65 1.08 -34.37
C ARG A 349 12.89 -0.37 -33.95
N ARG A 350 11.83 -1.19 -33.92
CA ARG A 350 11.92 -2.64 -33.69
C ARG A 350 13.07 -3.23 -34.49
N THR A 351 14.24 -3.35 -33.89
CA THR A 351 15.22 -4.33 -34.35
C THR A 351 14.58 -5.68 -34.05
N HIS A 352 14.30 -6.48 -35.08
CA HIS A 352 13.79 -7.84 -34.94
C HIS A 352 14.88 -8.67 -34.24
N VAL A 353 14.95 -8.57 -32.93
CA VAL A 353 15.66 -9.56 -32.11
C VAL A 353 14.72 -10.74 -32.03
N ALA A 354 15.14 -11.89 -32.56
CA ALA A 354 14.35 -13.11 -32.49
C ALA A 354 14.13 -13.52 -31.02
N GLY A 355 12.87 -13.66 -30.63
CA GLY A 355 12.46 -14.11 -29.30
C GLY A 355 12.05 -12.98 -28.33
N PRO A 356 11.34 -13.35 -27.23
CA PRO A 356 11.00 -12.43 -26.16
C PRO A 356 12.26 -11.94 -25.46
N PRO A 357 12.25 -10.70 -24.86
CA PRO A 357 13.36 -10.27 -24.03
C PRO A 357 13.54 -11.23 -22.85
N PRO A 358 14.77 -11.49 -22.41
CA PRO A 358 15.03 -12.32 -21.23
C PRO A 358 14.68 -11.57 -19.93
N ILE A 359 13.52 -10.91 -19.92
CA ILE A 359 13.02 -10.08 -18.81
C ILE A 359 11.64 -10.56 -18.42
N GLY A 360 11.47 -10.91 -17.16
CA GLY A 360 10.18 -11.13 -16.53
C GLY A 360 9.69 -9.88 -15.81
N ILE A 361 8.38 -9.69 -15.72
CA ILE A 361 7.79 -8.60 -14.94
C ILE A 361 6.66 -9.10 -14.04
N VAL A 362 6.70 -8.65 -12.78
CA VAL A 362 5.62 -8.78 -11.81
C VAL A 362 5.03 -7.39 -11.59
N PHE A 363 3.77 -7.22 -11.97
CA PHE A 363 3.09 -5.92 -11.91
C PHE A 363 2.55 -5.64 -10.50
N GLN A 364 2.36 -4.36 -10.19
CA GLN A 364 1.85 -3.83 -8.95
C GLN A 364 0.53 -4.46 -8.49
N ASN A 365 -0.41 -4.68 -9.40
CA ASN A 365 -1.71 -5.22 -9.06
C ASN A 365 -1.88 -6.66 -9.59
N PRO A 366 -1.79 -7.67 -8.71
CA PRO A 366 -1.94 -9.07 -9.12
C PRO A 366 -3.35 -9.41 -9.61
N TYR A 367 -4.38 -8.62 -9.24
CA TYR A 367 -5.75 -8.80 -9.73
C TYR A 367 -5.88 -8.49 -11.23
N SER A 368 -5.22 -7.43 -11.69
CA SER A 368 -5.21 -7.05 -13.12
C SER A 368 -4.20 -7.85 -13.93
N ALA A 369 -3.21 -8.45 -13.26
CA ALA A 369 -2.17 -9.23 -13.92
C ALA A 369 -2.63 -10.60 -14.43
N LEU A 370 -3.66 -11.19 -13.82
CA LEU A 370 -4.19 -12.50 -14.18
C LEU A 370 -5.57 -12.38 -14.86
N ASN A 371 -5.76 -13.08 -15.97
CA ASN A 371 -7.07 -13.12 -16.64
C ASN A 371 -8.07 -13.91 -15.78
N PRO A 372 -9.17 -13.29 -15.28
CA PRO A 372 -10.11 -13.94 -14.38
C PRO A 372 -10.89 -15.10 -15.03
N ALA A 373 -10.95 -15.15 -16.36
CA ALA A 373 -11.64 -16.20 -17.12
C ALA A 373 -10.76 -17.43 -17.41
N ARG A 374 -9.48 -17.40 -17.00
CA ARG A 374 -8.53 -18.51 -17.23
C ARG A 374 -8.12 -19.15 -15.92
N SER A 375 -7.94 -20.47 -15.92
CA SER A 375 -7.36 -21.16 -14.79
C SER A 375 -5.88 -20.80 -14.63
N VAL A 376 -5.35 -20.98 -13.43
CA VAL A 376 -3.92 -20.81 -13.12
C VAL A 376 -3.06 -21.66 -14.05
N GLY A 377 -3.39 -22.95 -14.20
CA GLY A 377 -2.65 -23.87 -15.07
C GLY A 377 -2.64 -23.42 -16.54
N ALA A 378 -3.77 -22.95 -17.07
CA ALA A 378 -3.84 -22.44 -18.42
C ALA A 378 -2.98 -21.18 -18.63
N THR A 379 -2.91 -20.29 -17.60
CA THR A 379 -2.10 -19.09 -17.62
C THR A 379 -0.61 -19.43 -17.58
N LEU A 380 -0.20 -20.35 -16.71
CA LEU A 380 1.20 -20.78 -16.59
C LEU A 380 1.67 -21.57 -17.80
N ALA A 381 0.82 -22.47 -18.34
CA ALA A 381 1.13 -23.24 -19.56
C ALA A 381 1.35 -22.32 -20.79
N GLU A 382 0.63 -21.18 -20.88
CA GLU A 382 0.87 -20.19 -21.92
C GLU A 382 2.24 -19.52 -21.74
N ALA A 383 2.57 -19.11 -20.51
CA ALA A 383 3.85 -18.49 -20.22
C ALA A 383 5.04 -19.44 -20.47
N LEU A 384 4.91 -20.70 -20.07
CA LEU A 384 5.91 -21.75 -20.36
C LEU A 384 6.13 -21.91 -21.88
N ARG A 385 5.05 -21.97 -22.67
CA ARG A 385 5.17 -22.06 -24.14
C ARG A 385 5.88 -20.86 -24.76
N VAL A 386 5.63 -19.65 -24.26
CA VAL A 386 6.34 -18.44 -24.67
C VAL A 386 7.83 -18.55 -24.35
N GLY A 387 8.18 -19.16 -23.22
CA GLY A 387 9.57 -19.47 -22.81
C GLY A 387 10.18 -20.68 -23.50
N GLY A 388 9.48 -21.33 -24.45
CA GLY A 388 9.96 -22.56 -25.10
C GLY A 388 9.94 -23.81 -24.23
N ARG A 389 9.12 -23.82 -23.18
CA ARG A 389 9.00 -24.90 -22.19
C ARG A 389 7.69 -25.67 -22.34
N GLU A 390 7.67 -26.86 -21.75
CA GLU A 390 6.54 -27.77 -21.84
C GLU A 390 5.43 -27.44 -20.80
N ALA A 391 4.17 -27.58 -21.21
CA ALA A 391 3.03 -27.39 -20.31
C ALA A 391 2.99 -28.39 -19.15
N SER A 392 3.68 -29.53 -19.26
CA SER A 392 3.87 -30.51 -18.19
C SER A 392 4.63 -29.96 -16.98
N GLU A 393 5.39 -28.87 -17.15
CA GLU A 393 6.15 -28.22 -16.08
C GLU A 393 5.31 -27.30 -15.17
N VAL A 394 4.00 -27.13 -15.44
CA VAL A 394 3.10 -26.29 -14.62
C VAL A 394 3.14 -26.71 -13.14
N ALA A 395 3.12 -28.02 -12.86
CA ALA A 395 3.14 -28.50 -11.48
C ALA A 395 4.45 -28.14 -10.75
N GLN A 396 5.59 -28.28 -11.41
CA GLN A 396 6.90 -27.93 -10.88
C GLN A 396 7.01 -26.41 -10.67
N LEU A 397 6.51 -25.61 -11.61
CA LEU A 397 6.52 -24.16 -11.51
C LEU A 397 5.63 -23.66 -10.35
N LEU A 398 4.49 -24.29 -10.09
CA LEU A 398 3.67 -23.99 -8.91
C LEU A 398 4.41 -24.35 -7.61
N GLN A 399 5.08 -25.50 -7.57
CA GLN A 399 5.85 -25.89 -6.39
C GLN A 399 7.02 -24.96 -6.10
N SER A 400 7.69 -24.42 -7.14
CA SER A 400 8.80 -23.46 -6.94
C SER A 400 8.38 -22.17 -6.23
N VAL A 401 7.09 -21.80 -6.33
CA VAL A 401 6.49 -20.66 -5.63
C VAL A 401 5.66 -21.05 -4.41
N ASP A 402 5.90 -22.23 -3.84
CA ASP A 402 5.22 -22.79 -2.66
C ASP A 402 3.69 -22.92 -2.83
N LEU A 403 3.23 -23.26 -4.02
CA LEU A 403 1.83 -23.57 -4.29
C LEU A 403 1.65 -25.04 -4.66
N PRO A 404 0.61 -25.72 -4.13
CA PRO A 404 0.31 -27.09 -4.52
C PRO A 404 -0.03 -27.20 -6.01
N ALA A 405 0.34 -28.32 -6.66
CA ALA A 405 0.01 -28.58 -8.06
C ALA A 405 -1.51 -28.51 -8.36
N SER A 406 -2.36 -28.83 -7.37
CA SER A 406 -3.82 -28.76 -7.48
C SER A 406 -4.36 -27.34 -7.72
N TYR A 407 -3.52 -26.30 -7.56
CA TYR A 407 -3.90 -24.93 -7.87
C TYR A 407 -4.02 -24.67 -9.37
N ALA A 408 -3.50 -25.55 -10.22
CA ALA A 408 -3.63 -25.45 -11.67
C ALA A 408 -5.10 -25.33 -12.13
N ASP A 409 -6.02 -25.98 -11.44
CA ASP A 409 -7.45 -25.96 -11.77
C ASP A 409 -8.22 -24.78 -11.17
N ARG A 410 -7.57 -24.01 -10.29
CA ARG A 410 -8.21 -22.84 -9.67
C ARG A 410 -8.25 -21.65 -10.63
N TYR A 411 -9.25 -20.79 -10.41
CA TYR A 411 -9.37 -19.49 -11.07
C TYR A 411 -8.88 -18.38 -10.14
N PRO A 412 -8.36 -17.26 -10.67
CA PRO A 412 -7.84 -16.13 -9.86
C PRO A 412 -8.78 -15.64 -8.77
N ALA A 413 -10.10 -15.65 -9.01
CA ALA A 413 -11.11 -15.24 -8.04
C ALA A 413 -11.16 -16.12 -6.76
N ARG A 414 -10.61 -17.33 -6.81
CA ARG A 414 -10.57 -18.28 -5.67
C ARG A 414 -9.23 -18.27 -4.93
N LEU A 415 -8.34 -17.35 -5.27
CA LEU A 415 -7.02 -17.21 -4.65
C LEU A 415 -7.03 -16.02 -3.68
N SER A 416 -6.27 -16.13 -2.59
CA SER A 416 -5.90 -14.99 -1.74
C SER A 416 -4.97 -14.01 -2.47
N GLY A 417 -4.73 -12.83 -1.90
CA GLY A 417 -3.79 -11.84 -2.45
C GLY A 417 -2.38 -12.43 -2.64
N GLY A 418 -1.85 -13.05 -1.60
CA GLY A 418 -0.52 -13.68 -1.64
C GLY A 418 -0.43 -14.85 -2.61
N GLU A 419 -1.46 -15.71 -2.69
CA GLU A 419 -1.50 -16.81 -3.66
C GLU A 419 -1.52 -16.28 -5.10
N ARG A 420 -2.27 -15.20 -5.39
CA ARG A 420 -2.24 -14.55 -6.71
C ARG A 420 -0.88 -13.98 -7.03
N GLN A 421 -0.22 -13.36 -6.04
CA GLN A 421 1.12 -12.82 -6.21
C GLN A 421 2.13 -13.94 -6.52
N ARG A 422 2.07 -15.06 -5.82
CA ARG A 422 2.90 -16.24 -6.11
C ARG A 422 2.65 -16.78 -7.53
N VAL A 423 1.41 -16.81 -8.01
CA VAL A 423 1.08 -17.18 -9.39
C VAL A 423 1.64 -16.15 -10.40
N ALA A 424 1.58 -14.85 -10.09
CA ALA A 424 2.17 -13.81 -10.94
C ALA A 424 3.69 -13.93 -11.03
N ILE A 425 4.37 -14.24 -9.92
CA ILE A 425 5.80 -14.54 -9.88
C ILE A 425 6.11 -15.79 -10.71
N ALA A 426 5.37 -16.90 -10.52
CA ALA A 426 5.53 -18.12 -11.30
C ALA A 426 5.40 -17.84 -12.81
N ARG A 427 4.41 -17.05 -13.22
CA ARG A 427 4.22 -16.65 -14.62
C ARG A 427 5.42 -15.88 -15.16
N ALA A 428 5.99 -14.95 -14.37
CA ALA A 428 7.16 -14.19 -14.79
C ALA A 428 8.41 -15.07 -14.93
N LEU A 429 8.56 -16.08 -14.05
CA LEU A 429 9.68 -17.04 -14.07
C LEU A 429 9.54 -18.14 -15.15
N ALA A 430 8.35 -18.35 -15.69
CA ALA A 430 8.08 -19.38 -16.70
C ALA A 430 8.97 -19.24 -17.96
N THR A 431 9.43 -18.03 -18.26
CA THR A 431 10.31 -17.74 -19.42
C THR A 431 11.81 -17.81 -19.10
N HIS A 432 12.22 -18.25 -17.92
CA HIS A 432 13.61 -18.21 -17.42
C HIS A 432 14.29 -16.85 -17.65
N PRO A 433 13.76 -15.78 -17.05
CA PRO A 433 14.27 -14.44 -17.27
C PRO A 433 15.67 -14.28 -16.66
N GLN A 434 16.54 -13.52 -17.33
CA GLN A 434 17.82 -13.07 -16.77
C GLN A 434 17.65 -11.85 -15.85
N LEU A 435 16.59 -11.05 -16.06
CA LEU A 435 16.16 -9.94 -15.20
C LEU A 435 14.70 -10.13 -14.80
N LEU A 436 14.41 -10.09 -13.52
CA LEU A 436 13.05 -9.99 -13.00
C LEU A 436 12.79 -8.56 -12.52
N ILE A 437 11.78 -7.90 -13.08
CA ILE A 437 11.32 -6.59 -12.63
C ILE A 437 10.11 -6.79 -11.71
N CYS A 438 10.20 -6.29 -10.48
CA CYS A 438 9.10 -6.26 -9.51
C CYS A 438 8.63 -4.81 -9.33
N ASP A 439 7.50 -4.46 -9.95
CA ASP A 439 6.93 -3.11 -9.87
C ASP A 439 5.90 -3.06 -8.75
N GLU A 440 6.31 -2.58 -7.56
CA GLU A 440 5.51 -2.53 -6.32
C GLU A 440 4.81 -3.87 -5.99
N ALA A 441 5.51 -4.97 -6.23
CA ALA A 441 4.94 -6.32 -6.23
C ALA A 441 4.38 -6.79 -4.86
N VAL A 442 4.67 -6.10 -3.77
CA VAL A 442 4.24 -6.48 -2.41
C VAL A 442 3.45 -5.41 -1.66
N SER A 443 3.28 -4.21 -2.24
CA SER A 443 2.67 -3.05 -1.58
C SER A 443 1.20 -3.23 -1.16
N ALA A 444 0.48 -4.16 -1.79
CA ALA A 444 -0.93 -4.43 -1.50
C ALA A 444 -1.14 -5.69 -0.62
N LEU A 445 -0.07 -6.23 -0.03
CA LEU A 445 -0.09 -7.44 0.80
C LEU A 445 0.03 -7.09 2.27
N ASP A 446 -0.58 -7.90 3.12
CA ASP A 446 -0.39 -7.81 4.57
C ASP A 446 1.06 -8.15 4.96
N VAL A 447 1.55 -7.61 6.06
CA VAL A 447 2.95 -7.72 6.52
C VAL A 447 3.47 -9.16 6.53
N SER A 448 2.71 -10.12 7.07
CA SER A 448 3.13 -11.54 7.11
C SER A 448 3.20 -12.19 5.71
N VAL A 449 2.23 -11.88 4.85
CA VAL A 449 2.21 -12.35 3.45
C VAL A 449 3.33 -11.68 2.65
N GLN A 450 3.55 -10.38 2.86
CA GLN A 450 4.64 -9.62 2.27
C GLN A 450 6.00 -10.25 2.61
N ALA A 451 6.30 -10.47 3.90
CA ALA A 451 7.54 -11.11 4.34
C ALA A 451 7.75 -12.47 3.65
N SER A 452 6.71 -13.30 3.61
CA SER A 452 6.74 -14.61 2.96
C SER A 452 7.01 -14.54 1.43
N VAL A 453 6.50 -13.50 0.74
CA VAL A 453 6.77 -13.29 -0.70
C VAL A 453 8.17 -12.74 -0.93
N LEU A 454 8.68 -11.87 -0.05
CA LEU A 454 10.05 -11.35 -0.12
C LEU A 454 11.08 -12.48 0.08
N GLU A 455 10.89 -13.35 1.07
CA GLU A 455 11.71 -14.55 1.28
C GLU A 455 11.69 -15.49 0.07
N LEU A 456 10.49 -15.70 -0.52
CA LEU A 456 10.35 -16.48 -1.74
C LEU A 456 11.19 -15.89 -2.88
N LEU A 457 11.10 -14.58 -3.12
CA LEU A 457 11.86 -13.89 -4.18
C LEU A 457 13.36 -14.00 -3.97
N LEU A 458 13.85 -13.83 -2.73
CA LEU A 458 15.27 -13.98 -2.39
C LEU A 458 15.75 -15.42 -2.61
N ARG A 459 14.96 -16.41 -2.22
CA ARG A 459 15.27 -17.83 -2.46
C ARG A 459 15.32 -18.13 -3.96
N LEU A 460 14.32 -17.68 -4.73
CA LEU A 460 14.26 -17.88 -6.18
C LEU A 460 15.43 -17.18 -6.89
N GLN A 461 15.79 -15.98 -6.49
CA GLN A 461 16.96 -15.28 -7.04
C GLN A 461 18.25 -16.08 -6.85
N ARG A 462 18.47 -16.65 -5.66
CA ARG A 462 19.64 -17.48 -5.37
C ARG A 462 19.66 -18.79 -6.17
N THR A 463 18.49 -19.40 -6.40
CA THR A 463 18.39 -20.70 -7.08
C THR A 463 18.39 -20.57 -8.59
N GLU A 464 17.75 -19.54 -9.14
CA GLU A 464 17.58 -19.33 -10.59
C GLU A 464 18.64 -18.37 -11.18
N GLY A 465 19.31 -17.56 -10.33
CA GLY A 465 20.44 -16.70 -10.71
C GLY A 465 20.06 -15.46 -11.54
N PHE A 466 18.81 -14.99 -11.50
CA PHE A 466 18.41 -13.78 -12.21
C PHE A 466 18.83 -12.50 -11.48
N ALA A 467 19.02 -11.41 -12.23
CA ALA A 467 19.14 -10.06 -11.68
C ALA A 467 17.73 -9.55 -11.27
N LEU A 468 17.65 -8.71 -10.25
CA LEU A 468 16.41 -8.17 -9.74
C LEU A 468 16.37 -6.64 -9.88
N LEU A 469 15.33 -6.09 -10.51
CA LEU A 469 15.00 -4.68 -10.44
C LEU A 469 13.74 -4.53 -9.60
N PHE A 470 13.90 -4.02 -8.38
CA PHE A 470 12.84 -3.95 -7.39
C PHE A 470 12.37 -2.52 -7.18
N ILE A 471 11.16 -2.22 -7.60
CA ILE A 471 10.54 -0.89 -7.44
C ILE A 471 9.64 -0.91 -6.23
N THR A 472 9.86 0.01 -5.31
CA THR A 472 9.03 0.18 -4.11
C THR A 472 9.08 1.63 -3.62
N HIS A 473 8.11 2.02 -2.83
CA HIS A 473 8.15 3.24 -2.04
C HIS A 473 8.56 2.98 -0.58
N ASP A 474 8.70 1.71 -0.19
CA ASP A 474 9.09 1.26 1.15
C ASP A 474 10.60 1.03 1.21
N LEU A 475 11.31 1.89 1.95
CA LEU A 475 12.77 1.84 2.10
C LEU A 475 13.24 0.63 2.92
N ALA A 476 12.43 0.18 3.89
CA ALA A 476 12.77 -1.00 4.69
C ALA A 476 12.68 -2.29 3.85
N VAL A 477 11.70 -2.37 2.95
CA VAL A 477 11.62 -3.45 1.96
C VAL A 477 12.77 -3.38 0.96
N ALA A 478 13.12 -2.17 0.48
CA ALA A 478 14.26 -2.00 -0.42
C ALA A 478 15.58 -2.45 0.23
N ARG A 479 15.78 -2.17 1.52
CA ARG A 479 16.93 -2.65 2.30
C ARG A 479 17.03 -4.18 2.31
N GLN A 480 15.92 -4.87 2.46
CA GLN A 480 15.90 -6.33 2.48
C GLN A 480 16.19 -6.95 1.10
N MET A 481 15.82 -6.26 0.02
CA MET A 481 15.80 -6.85 -1.32
C MET A 481 16.96 -6.43 -2.21
N CYS A 482 17.64 -5.29 -1.93
CA CYS A 482 18.50 -4.64 -2.91
C CYS A 482 19.94 -4.47 -2.39
N ASP A 483 20.91 -4.74 -3.27
CA ASP A 483 22.33 -4.50 -3.02
C ASP A 483 22.67 -3.01 -3.23
N ARG A 484 22.05 -2.40 -4.23
CA ARG A 484 22.20 -1.00 -4.64
C ARG A 484 20.84 -0.35 -4.77
N MET A 485 20.75 0.92 -4.44
CA MET A 485 19.54 1.71 -4.48
C MET A 485 19.70 2.92 -5.40
N ILE A 486 18.63 3.23 -6.12
CA ILE A 486 18.47 4.40 -6.97
C ILE A 486 17.28 5.19 -6.43
N VAL A 487 17.49 6.45 -6.07
CA VAL A 487 16.44 7.35 -5.59
C VAL A 487 15.99 8.25 -6.74
N MET A 488 14.70 8.20 -7.08
CA MET A 488 14.12 9.01 -8.16
C MET A 488 13.18 10.08 -7.63
N LYS A 489 13.28 11.28 -8.22
CA LYS A 489 12.36 12.40 -7.99
C LYS A 489 12.07 13.12 -9.33
N ASP A 490 10.80 13.43 -9.59
CA ASP A 490 10.38 14.25 -10.75
C ASP A 490 11.00 13.80 -12.09
N GLY A 491 11.15 12.49 -12.29
CA GLY A 491 11.67 11.91 -13.52
C GLY A 491 13.19 11.81 -13.61
N VAL A 492 13.95 12.23 -12.59
CA VAL A 492 15.42 12.16 -12.58
C VAL A 492 15.93 11.29 -11.45
N ILE A 493 17.15 10.75 -11.60
CA ILE A 493 17.89 10.12 -10.51
C ILE A 493 18.52 11.23 -9.67
N VAL A 494 18.21 11.26 -8.38
CA VAL A 494 18.77 12.25 -7.45
C VAL A 494 19.92 11.67 -6.64
N GLU A 495 19.93 10.36 -6.40
CA GLU A 495 20.98 9.68 -5.67
C GLU A 495 21.07 8.22 -6.07
N GLU A 496 22.26 7.64 -6.09
CA GLU A 496 22.53 6.24 -6.39
C GLU A 496 23.75 5.75 -5.63
N GLY A 497 23.68 4.56 -5.05
CA GLY A 497 24.79 3.97 -4.30
C GLY A 497 24.43 2.62 -3.67
N PRO A 498 25.37 2.00 -2.94
CA PRO A 498 25.08 0.85 -2.09
C PRO A 498 23.90 1.15 -1.16
N THR A 499 23.01 0.18 -0.96
CA THR A 499 21.79 0.39 -0.19
C THR A 499 22.06 0.92 1.22
N GLU A 500 23.02 0.34 1.93
CA GLU A 500 23.36 0.75 3.30
C GLU A 500 23.95 2.18 3.34
N ASP A 501 24.73 2.59 2.32
CA ASP A 501 25.28 3.95 2.25
C ASP A 501 24.16 4.99 2.08
N ILE A 502 23.22 4.73 1.17
CA ILE A 502 22.03 5.59 0.95
C ILE A 502 21.19 5.72 2.21
N LEU A 503 21.01 4.63 2.96
CA LEU A 503 20.16 4.63 4.16
C LEU A 503 20.82 5.27 5.38
N HIS A 504 22.16 5.12 5.56
CA HIS A 504 22.84 5.61 6.75
C HIS A 504 23.56 6.95 6.54
N SER A 505 23.91 7.30 5.30
CA SER A 505 24.69 8.50 4.98
C SER A 505 24.18 9.16 3.70
N PRO A 506 22.88 9.53 3.62
CA PRO A 506 22.28 10.12 2.44
C PRO A 506 22.93 11.45 2.08
N GLY A 507 23.43 11.58 0.85
CA GLY A 507 24.07 12.78 0.34
C GLY A 507 23.09 13.87 -0.06
N GLN A 508 21.83 13.49 -0.38
CA GLN A 508 20.84 14.41 -0.92
C GLN A 508 19.75 14.75 0.10
N ASP A 509 19.32 16.04 0.11
CA ASP A 509 18.23 16.50 1.00
C ASP A 509 16.92 15.73 0.80
N TYR A 510 16.62 15.38 -0.45
CA TYR A 510 15.42 14.61 -0.76
C TYR A 510 15.46 13.19 -0.18
N THR A 511 16.61 12.53 -0.24
CA THR A 511 16.79 11.20 0.37
C THR A 511 16.66 11.27 1.88
N ARG A 512 17.23 12.31 2.51
CA ARG A 512 17.03 12.58 3.95
C ARG A 512 15.56 12.77 4.31
N ALA A 513 14.83 13.54 3.50
CA ALA A 513 13.40 13.76 3.70
C ALA A 513 12.57 12.47 3.55
N LEU A 514 12.90 11.62 2.57
CA LEU A 514 12.26 10.31 2.40
C LEU A 514 12.51 9.40 3.62
N LEU A 515 13.74 9.37 4.12
CA LEU A 515 14.10 8.58 5.30
C LEU A 515 13.38 9.08 6.55
N ALA A 516 13.35 10.39 6.77
CA ALA A 516 12.63 11.00 7.89
C ALA A 516 11.10 10.81 7.84
N ALA A 517 10.57 10.44 6.68
CA ALA A 517 9.15 10.13 6.51
C ALA A 517 8.82 8.65 6.81
N VAL A 518 9.83 7.78 6.96
CA VAL A 518 9.60 6.38 7.31
C VAL A 518 9.18 6.27 8.77
N PRO A 519 8.03 5.63 9.07
CA PRO A 519 7.53 5.50 10.44
C PRO A 519 8.51 4.76 11.36
N GLY A 520 8.59 5.19 12.63
CA GLY A 520 9.40 4.52 13.67
C GLY A 520 10.89 4.81 13.62
N GLN A 521 11.35 5.77 12.83
CA GLN A 521 12.68 6.36 12.99
C GLN A 521 12.60 7.45 14.07
N GLU A 522 13.24 7.25 15.21
CA GLU A 522 13.55 8.36 16.11
C GLU A 522 14.42 9.35 15.33
N GLY A 523 13.93 10.59 15.20
CA GLY A 523 14.70 11.64 14.55
C GLY A 523 16.09 11.71 15.20
N HIS A 524 17.14 11.57 14.40
CA HIS A 524 18.46 12.03 14.80
C HIS A 524 18.38 13.57 14.83
N ASP A 525 17.85 14.12 15.94
CA ASP A 525 18.10 15.48 16.34
C ASP A 525 19.54 15.53 16.86
N ASP A 526 20.48 15.90 15.99
CA ASP A 526 21.79 16.45 16.37
C ASP A 526 21.66 17.96 16.62
#